data_f7d532670c7f85426f030ab6a8d9e04b
#
_entry.id   f7d532670c7f85426f030ab6a8d9e04b
#
_cell.length_a   1.000
_cell.length_b   1.000
_cell.length_c   1.000
_cell.angle_alpha   90.00
_cell.angle_beta   90.00
_cell.angle_gamma   90.00
#
_symmetry.space_group_name_H-M   'P 1'
#
loop_
_entity.id
_entity.type
_entity.pdbx_description
1 polymer ?
#
loop_
_entity_poly.entity_id
_entity_poly.type
_entity_poly.pdbx_seq_one_letter_code
_entity_poly.pdbx_strand_id
1 'polypeptide(L)'
;MVEAGLANLVVVDHRDYDGSPTLPSIRRLRDEYPSVPIVVYLPMSAVVSGAVIEYAKAGVSQLVFQGVDDLKASLRSAVNAALDQVSAVALGADLEPVIPATIVPFLRYCLEHARRDMTVEEVAAAMGVHRKTLVDRLKAARLPSPRAMIGWCRLLIAARMLDDPGRTVEQVALKLDFPSGAALRNMFKRYTGLRTTEVRENGGVRCLLHAFKRELAAVSAGNPPIA
;
A
#
# COMPACT_ATOMS: atom_id res chain seq x y z
N MET A 1 -3.86 -18.62 19.65
CA MET A 1 -3.04 -17.51 20.19
C MET A 1 -2.12 -17.06 19.07
N VAL A 2 -2.26 -15.83 18.60
CA VAL A 2 -1.36 -15.25 17.58
C VAL A 2 -0.20 -14.67 18.38
N GLU A 3 0.99 -15.28 18.27
CA GLU A 3 2.19 -14.68 18.85
C GLU A 3 2.58 -13.44 18.07
N ALA A 4 2.86 -12.35 18.78
CA ALA A 4 3.25 -11.08 18.21
C ALA A 4 4.49 -11.27 17.30
N GLY A 5 4.35 -10.99 16.02
CA GLY A 5 5.44 -10.98 15.03
C GLY A 5 5.40 -12.07 13.97
N LEU A 6 4.51 -13.05 14.05
CA LEU A 6 4.44 -14.18 13.10
C LEU A 6 3.31 -14.10 12.07
N ALA A 7 2.28 -13.29 12.29
CA ALA A 7 1.15 -13.18 11.37
C ALA A 7 1.19 -11.87 10.58
N ASN A 8 1.34 -11.98 9.25
CA ASN A 8 1.24 -10.85 8.34
C ASN A 8 -0.21 -10.57 7.87
N LEU A 9 -1.13 -11.46 8.18
CA LEU A 9 -2.54 -11.41 7.82
C LEU A 9 -3.29 -12.48 8.63
N VAL A 10 -4.55 -12.20 8.99
CA VAL A 10 -5.45 -13.16 9.62
C VAL A 10 -6.68 -13.36 8.72
N VAL A 11 -6.98 -14.62 8.42
CA VAL A 11 -8.22 -15.00 7.72
C VAL A 11 -9.08 -15.76 8.73
N VAL A 12 -10.31 -15.32 8.95
CA VAL A 12 -11.26 -15.93 9.88
C VAL A 12 -12.61 -16.18 9.23
N ASP A 13 -13.27 -17.23 9.64
CA ASP A 13 -14.68 -17.43 9.34
C ASP A 13 -15.54 -16.51 10.23
N HIS A 14 -16.78 -16.22 9.83
CA HIS A 14 -17.73 -15.43 10.63
C HIS A 14 -18.17 -16.14 11.91
N ARG A 15 -18.00 -17.45 11.98
CA ARG A 15 -18.20 -18.29 13.17
C ARG A 15 -16.96 -19.14 13.43
N ASP A 16 -16.67 -19.38 14.68
CA ASP A 16 -15.64 -20.33 15.06
C ASP A 16 -16.16 -21.79 14.99
N TYR A 17 -15.31 -22.74 15.38
CA TYR A 17 -15.62 -24.18 15.27
C TYR A 17 -16.80 -24.65 16.17
N ASP A 18 -17.13 -23.89 17.22
CA ASP A 18 -18.27 -24.17 18.11
C ASP A 18 -19.54 -23.39 17.70
N GLY A 19 -19.48 -22.65 16.60
CA GLY A 19 -20.58 -21.90 16.03
C GLY A 19 -20.78 -20.50 16.62
N SER A 20 -19.91 -20.05 17.53
CA SER A 20 -19.98 -18.71 18.12
C SER A 20 -19.52 -17.64 17.14
N PRO A 21 -20.08 -16.41 17.18
CA PRO A 21 -19.63 -15.32 16.32
C PRO A 21 -18.18 -14.93 16.60
N THR A 22 -17.37 -14.77 15.54
CA THR A 22 -15.95 -14.35 15.64
C THR A 22 -15.76 -12.86 15.81
N LEU A 23 -16.81 -12.05 15.67
CA LEU A 23 -16.74 -10.57 15.77
C LEU A 23 -16.09 -10.05 17.07
N PRO A 24 -16.38 -10.62 18.28
CA PRO A 24 -15.70 -10.20 19.52
C PRO A 24 -14.19 -10.45 19.46
N SER A 25 -13.78 -11.60 18.94
CA SER A 25 -12.38 -11.97 18.77
C SER A 25 -11.66 -11.03 17.77
N ILE A 26 -12.35 -10.63 16.69
CA ILE A 26 -11.85 -9.68 15.70
C ILE A 26 -11.64 -8.30 16.31
N ARG A 27 -12.58 -7.80 17.12
CA ARG A 27 -12.42 -6.52 17.82
C ARG A 27 -11.20 -6.54 18.73
N ARG A 28 -11.06 -7.59 19.54
CA ARG A 28 -9.89 -7.77 20.41
C ARG A 28 -8.58 -7.83 19.62
N LEU A 29 -8.57 -8.58 18.51
CA LEU A 29 -7.41 -8.68 17.63
C LEU A 29 -7.03 -7.31 17.01
N ARG A 30 -8.03 -6.51 16.67
CA ARG A 30 -7.81 -5.14 16.15
C ARG A 30 -7.24 -4.20 17.21
N ASP A 31 -7.70 -4.31 18.47
CA ASP A 31 -7.18 -3.50 19.57
C ASP A 31 -5.74 -3.89 19.94
N GLU A 32 -5.43 -5.19 19.94
CA GLU A 32 -4.09 -5.69 20.27
C GLU A 32 -3.09 -5.54 19.11
N TYR A 33 -3.55 -5.69 17.85
CA TYR A 33 -2.72 -5.71 16.63
C TYR A 33 -3.34 -4.84 15.52
N PRO A 34 -3.36 -3.52 15.67
CA PRO A 34 -4.06 -2.62 14.75
C PRO A 34 -3.52 -2.62 13.31
N SER A 35 -2.27 -3.03 13.10
CA SER A 35 -1.63 -3.10 11.78
C SER A 35 -1.85 -4.42 11.03
N VAL A 36 -2.33 -5.48 11.70
CA VAL A 36 -2.53 -6.79 11.05
C VAL A 36 -3.84 -6.77 10.26
N PRO A 37 -3.82 -7.02 8.94
CA PRO A 37 -5.04 -7.07 8.15
C PRO A 37 -5.86 -8.30 8.50
N ILE A 38 -7.19 -8.11 8.53
CA ILE A 38 -8.16 -9.16 8.83
C ILE A 38 -9.08 -9.34 7.62
N VAL A 39 -9.14 -10.56 7.11
CA VAL A 39 -10.07 -10.98 6.05
C VAL A 39 -11.11 -11.88 6.70
N VAL A 40 -12.39 -11.56 6.54
CA VAL A 40 -13.49 -12.38 7.06
C VAL A 40 -14.21 -13.10 5.93
N TYR A 41 -14.38 -14.40 6.08
CA TYR A 41 -15.15 -15.25 5.20
C TYR A 41 -16.54 -15.49 5.80
N LEU A 42 -17.60 -15.15 5.05
CA LEU A 42 -18.96 -15.21 5.56
C LEU A 42 -19.97 -15.65 4.49
N PRO A 43 -21.05 -16.37 4.87
CA PRO A 43 -22.10 -16.76 3.95
C PRO A 43 -22.96 -15.54 3.57
N MET A 44 -23.62 -15.61 2.40
CA MET A 44 -24.54 -14.55 1.96
C MET A 44 -25.70 -14.29 2.94
N SER A 45 -26.10 -15.27 3.72
CA SER A 45 -27.10 -15.09 4.78
C SER A 45 -26.68 -14.07 5.84
N ALA A 46 -25.37 -13.89 6.06
CA ALA A 46 -24.85 -12.88 6.98
C ALA A 46 -25.05 -11.43 6.47
N VAL A 47 -25.18 -11.24 5.16
CA VAL A 47 -25.49 -9.92 4.56
C VAL A 47 -26.87 -9.44 5.00
N VAL A 48 -27.85 -10.35 4.97
CA VAL A 48 -29.25 -10.08 5.34
C VAL A 48 -29.38 -9.73 6.83
N SER A 49 -28.50 -10.27 7.68
CA SER A 49 -28.49 -10.00 9.12
C SER A 49 -27.79 -8.70 9.54
N GLY A 50 -27.26 -7.93 8.59
CA GLY A 50 -26.51 -6.70 8.90
C GLY A 50 -25.10 -6.93 9.46
N ALA A 51 -24.64 -8.18 9.54
CA ALA A 51 -23.31 -8.54 10.06
C ALA A 51 -22.17 -7.86 9.29
N VAL A 52 -22.34 -7.63 7.99
CA VAL A 52 -21.38 -6.90 7.13
C VAL A 52 -21.01 -5.53 7.71
N ILE A 53 -22.01 -4.79 8.19
CA ILE A 53 -21.81 -3.45 8.77
C ILE A 53 -21.00 -3.55 10.07
N GLU A 54 -21.28 -4.57 10.90
CA GLU A 54 -20.56 -4.76 12.16
C GLU A 54 -19.11 -5.18 11.94
N TYR A 55 -18.83 -6.03 10.94
CA TYR A 55 -17.46 -6.37 10.55
C TYR A 55 -16.71 -5.15 9.98
N ALA A 56 -17.36 -4.32 9.16
CA ALA A 56 -16.78 -3.08 8.66
C ALA A 56 -16.43 -2.11 9.79
N LYS A 57 -17.34 -1.91 10.77
CA LYS A 57 -17.09 -1.10 11.97
C LYS A 57 -15.95 -1.66 12.84
N ALA A 58 -15.78 -2.98 12.87
CA ALA A 58 -14.70 -3.64 13.58
C ALA A 58 -13.33 -3.51 12.85
N GLY A 59 -13.26 -2.79 11.73
CA GLY A 59 -12.02 -2.54 11.00
C GLY A 59 -11.51 -3.73 10.20
N VAL A 60 -12.40 -4.62 9.75
CA VAL A 60 -12.05 -5.74 8.85
C VAL A 60 -11.58 -5.16 7.51
N SER A 61 -10.44 -5.66 7.01
CA SER A 61 -9.81 -5.15 5.80
C SER A 61 -10.54 -5.60 4.53
N GLN A 62 -11.06 -6.83 4.52
CA GLN A 62 -11.77 -7.41 3.38
C GLN A 62 -12.83 -8.42 3.84
N LEU A 63 -13.93 -8.49 3.08
CA LEU A 63 -14.97 -9.50 3.23
C LEU A 63 -15.00 -10.39 1.99
N VAL A 64 -15.12 -11.70 2.17
CA VAL A 64 -15.24 -12.70 1.11
C VAL A 64 -16.53 -13.48 1.34
N PHE A 65 -17.41 -13.52 0.34
CA PHE A 65 -18.73 -14.13 0.46
C PHE A 65 -18.76 -15.55 -0.07
N GLN A 66 -19.18 -16.49 0.76
CA GLN A 66 -19.33 -17.89 0.41
C GLN A 66 -20.39 -18.08 -0.68
N GLY A 67 -20.06 -18.83 -1.72
CA GLY A 67 -21.00 -19.19 -2.80
C GLY A 67 -21.26 -18.08 -3.83
N VAL A 68 -20.69 -16.87 -3.66
CA VAL A 68 -20.80 -15.76 -4.62
C VAL A 68 -19.44 -15.48 -5.25
N ASP A 69 -18.42 -15.44 -4.43
CA ASP A 69 -17.06 -15.26 -4.87
C ASP A 69 -16.44 -16.62 -5.19
N ASP A 70 -15.71 -16.74 -6.32
CA ASP A 70 -14.80 -17.87 -6.50
C ASP A 70 -13.76 -17.81 -5.39
N LEU A 71 -13.91 -18.71 -4.42
CA LEU A 71 -13.15 -18.70 -3.18
C LEU A 71 -11.66 -18.53 -3.39
N LYS A 72 -11.09 -19.19 -4.39
CA LYS A 72 -9.64 -19.15 -4.66
C LYS A 72 -9.18 -17.81 -5.24
N ALA A 73 -9.92 -17.26 -6.18
CA ALA A 73 -9.58 -15.99 -6.84
C ALA A 73 -9.89 -14.81 -5.91
N SER A 74 -11.07 -14.79 -5.31
CA SER A 74 -11.52 -13.71 -4.43
C SER A 74 -10.73 -13.67 -3.12
N LEU A 75 -10.45 -14.83 -2.51
CA LEU A 75 -9.61 -14.89 -1.31
C LEU A 75 -8.18 -14.40 -1.62
N ARG A 76 -7.60 -14.82 -2.75
CA ARG A 76 -6.29 -14.32 -3.18
C ARG A 76 -6.32 -12.82 -3.42
N SER A 77 -7.37 -12.30 -4.05
CA SER A 77 -7.55 -10.87 -4.29
C SER A 77 -7.67 -10.10 -2.97
N ALA A 78 -8.51 -10.57 -2.05
CA ALA A 78 -8.72 -9.97 -0.74
C ALA A 78 -7.43 -9.96 0.11
N VAL A 79 -6.72 -11.08 0.15
CA VAL A 79 -5.43 -11.21 0.84
C VAL A 79 -4.40 -10.23 0.27
N ASN A 80 -4.27 -10.17 -1.07
CA ASN A 80 -3.35 -9.24 -1.70
C ASN A 80 -3.72 -7.77 -1.42
N ALA A 81 -5.02 -7.41 -1.49
CA ALA A 81 -5.48 -6.06 -1.20
C ALA A 81 -5.18 -5.67 0.27
N ALA A 82 -5.42 -6.59 1.20
CA ALA A 82 -5.13 -6.38 2.62
C ALA A 82 -3.62 -6.18 2.88
N LEU A 83 -2.77 -7.01 2.29
CA LEU A 83 -1.30 -6.89 2.41
C LEU A 83 -0.77 -5.58 1.79
N ASP A 84 -1.38 -5.12 0.70
CA ASP A 84 -0.97 -3.86 0.06
C ASP A 84 -1.36 -2.65 0.90
N GLN A 85 -2.54 -2.67 1.51
CA GLN A 85 -2.97 -1.60 2.41
C GLN A 85 -2.03 -1.47 3.62
N VAL A 86 -1.62 -2.59 4.22
CA VAL A 86 -0.62 -2.58 5.30
C VAL A 86 0.73 -2.07 4.81
N SER A 87 1.13 -2.44 3.59
CA SER A 87 2.36 -1.94 3.00
C SER A 87 2.34 -0.42 2.81
N ALA A 88 1.24 0.15 2.33
CA ALA A 88 1.08 1.59 2.16
C ALA A 88 1.12 2.33 3.51
N VAL A 89 0.44 1.80 4.53
CA VAL A 89 0.44 2.37 5.89
C VAL A 89 1.83 2.34 6.50
N ALA A 90 2.53 1.21 6.42
CA ALA A 90 3.88 1.06 6.96
C ALA A 90 4.87 2.01 6.28
N LEU A 91 4.83 2.11 4.94
CA LEU A 91 5.67 3.04 4.18
C LEU A 91 5.33 4.50 4.48
N GLY A 92 4.05 4.81 4.68
CA GLY A 92 3.60 6.12 5.13
C GLY A 92 4.23 6.50 6.47
N ALA A 93 4.14 5.61 7.47
CA ALA A 93 4.72 5.83 8.80
C ALA A 93 6.25 6.03 8.75
N ASP A 94 6.96 5.33 7.87
CA ASP A 94 8.40 5.50 7.67
C ASP A 94 8.80 6.85 7.03
N LEU A 95 7.90 7.45 6.26
CA LEU A 95 8.15 8.68 5.51
C LEU A 95 7.58 9.93 6.17
N GLU A 96 6.50 9.82 6.96
CA GLU A 96 5.87 10.95 7.64
C GLU A 96 6.84 11.82 8.46
N PRO A 97 7.85 11.28 9.17
CA PRO A 97 8.79 12.11 9.92
C PRO A 97 9.64 13.06 9.06
N VAL A 98 9.79 12.78 7.76
CA VAL A 98 10.60 13.57 6.82
C VAL A 98 9.78 14.37 5.81
N ILE A 99 8.45 14.28 5.90
CA ILE A 99 7.49 14.97 5.02
C ILE A 99 6.70 15.99 5.86
N PRO A 100 6.57 17.26 5.40
CA PRO A 100 5.73 18.24 6.09
C PRO A 100 4.30 17.75 6.27
N ALA A 101 3.70 17.98 7.44
CA ALA A 101 2.36 17.51 7.79
C ALA A 101 1.28 17.89 6.75
N THR A 102 1.42 19.05 6.10
CA THR A 102 0.52 19.52 5.04
C THR A 102 0.56 18.65 3.77
N ILE A 103 1.62 17.88 3.57
CA ILE A 103 1.84 17.02 2.39
C ILE A 103 1.59 15.53 2.71
N VAL A 104 1.51 15.16 3.98
CA VAL A 104 1.22 13.77 4.40
C VAL A 104 -0.05 13.19 3.75
N PRO A 105 -1.18 13.92 3.65
CA PRO A 105 -2.38 13.39 2.97
C PRO A 105 -2.12 13.03 1.49
N PHE A 106 -1.34 13.85 0.78
CA PHE A 106 -0.93 13.57 -0.59
C PHE A 106 -0.06 12.31 -0.68
N LEU A 107 0.93 12.17 0.21
CA LEU A 107 1.80 11.00 0.27
C LEU A 107 1.00 9.71 0.51
N ARG A 108 0.12 9.72 1.52
CA ARG A 108 -0.75 8.59 1.85
C ARG A 108 -1.62 8.19 0.66
N TYR A 109 -2.29 9.14 0.04
CA TYR A 109 -3.10 8.90 -1.15
C TYR A 109 -2.29 8.24 -2.27
N CYS A 110 -1.07 8.75 -2.54
CA CYS A 110 -0.20 8.17 -3.58
C CYS A 110 0.24 6.73 -3.25
N LEU A 111 0.54 6.41 -2.00
CA LEU A 111 0.90 5.05 -1.58
C LEU A 111 -0.29 4.08 -1.67
N GLU A 112 -1.47 4.49 -1.21
CA GLU A 112 -2.69 3.69 -1.23
C GLU A 112 -3.16 3.37 -2.66
N HIS A 113 -2.95 4.32 -3.60
CA HIS A 113 -3.40 4.19 -4.98
C HIS A 113 -2.25 3.85 -5.98
N ALA A 114 -1.06 3.48 -5.48
CA ALA A 114 0.13 3.23 -6.30
C ALA A 114 -0.02 2.10 -7.35
N ARG A 115 -1.07 1.29 -7.24
CA ARG A 115 -1.35 0.18 -8.18
C ARG A 115 -1.72 0.63 -9.58
N ARG A 116 -2.28 1.82 -9.72
CA ARG A 116 -2.67 2.38 -11.01
C ARG A 116 -1.72 3.51 -11.42
N ASP A 117 -1.62 3.74 -12.69
CA ASP A 117 -0.94 4.94 -13.18
C ASP A 117 -1.83 6.16 -12.89
N MET A 118 -1.34 7.06 -12.04
CA MET A 118 -2.07 8.26 -11.64
C MET A 118 -1.48 9.49 -12.29
N THR A 119 -2.32 10.33 -12.83
CA THR A 119 -1.94 11.66 -13.29
C THR A 119 -1.88 12.65 -12.12
N VAL A 120 -1.13 13.72 -12.27
CA VAL A 120 -1.08 14.80 -11.26
C VAL A 120 -2.45 15.47 -11.10
N GLU A 121 -3.22 15.53 -12.17
CA GLU A 121 -4.57 16.06 -12.22
C GLU A 121 -5.54 15.26 -11.36
N GLU A 122 -5.51 13.93 -11.49
CA GLU A 122 -6.35 13.03 -10.69
C GLU A 122 -6.04 13.13 -9.20
N VAL A 123 -4.75 13.16 -8.85
CA VAL A 123 -4.33 13.30 -7.46
C VAL A 123 -4.72 14.66 -6.89
N ALA A 124 -4.56 15.74 -7.66
CA ALA A 124 -4.96 17.08 -7.24
C ALA A 124 -6.48 17.15 -7.01
N ALA A 125 -7.28 16.58 -7.92
CA ALA A 125 -8.73 16.50 -7.78
C ALA A 125 -9.15 15.73 -6.53
N ALA A 126 -8.51 14.59 -6.24
CA ALA A 126 -8.75 13.81 -5.02
C ALA A 126 -8.40 14.59 -3.73
N MET A 127 -7.42 15.50 -3.81
CA MET A 127 -7.08 16.41 -2.70
C MET A 127 -7.95 17.66 -2.64
N GLY A 128 -8.95 17.80 -3.52
CA GLY A 128 -9.83 18.98 -3.57
C GLY A 128 -9.10 20.26 -3.98
N VAL A 129 -8.01 20.16 -4.75
CA VAL A 129 -7.22 21.33 -5.18
C VAL A 129 -6.95 21.30 -6.68
N HIS A 130 -6.65 22.50 -7.25
CA HIS A 130 -6.20 22.57 -8.63
C HIS A 130 -4.76 22.06 -8.77
N ARG A 131 -4.42 21.48 -9.94
CA ARG A 131 -3.07 20.97 -10.25
C ARG A 131 -1.96 21.98 -9.90
N LYS A 132 -2.13 23.25 -10.29
CA LYS A 132 -1.15 24.31 -10.01
C LYS A 132 -0.94 24.48 -8.50
N THR A 133 -2.02 24.48 -7.72
CA THR A 133 -1.93 24.58 -6.26
C THR A 133 -1.16 23.42 -5.64
N LEU A 134 -1.36 22.18 -6.14
CA LEU A 134 -0.58 21.03 -5.68
C LEU A 134 0.91 21.19 -6.00
N VAL A 135 1.26 21.62 -7.22
CA VAL A 135 2.65 21.90 -7.63
C VAL A 135 3.27 22.97 -6.72
N ASP A 136 2.57 24.07 -6.51
CA ASP A 136 3.06 25.19 -5.70
C ASP A 136 3.25 24.79 -4.23
N ARG A 137 2.35 23.96 -3.67
CA ARG A 137 2.50 23.42 -2.30
C ARG A 137 3.74 22.54 -2.14
N LEU A 138 4.00 21.61 -3.07
CA LEU A 138 5.21 20.79 -3.01
C LEU A 138 6.48 21.61 -3.19
N LYS A 139 6.47 22.57 -4.12
CA LYS A 139 7.58 23.52 -4.33
C LYS A 139 7.86 24.35 -3.08
N ALA A 140 6.83 24.91 -2.45
CA ALA A 140 6.96 25.66 -1.20
C ALA A 140 7.52 24.79 -0.06
N ALA A 141 7.16 23.50 -0.03
CA ALA A 141 7.68 22.51 0.91
C ALA A 141 9.10 22.01 0.55
N ARG A 142 9.71 22.49 -0.52
CA ARG A 142 11.02 22.02 -1.05
C ARG A 142 11.05 20.51 -1.26
N LEU A 143 9.99 19.96 -1.85
CA LEU A 143 9.85 18.55 -2.19
C LEU A 143 9.96 18.37 -3.72
N PRO A 144 10.25 17.16 -4.19
CA PRO A 144 10.18 16.81 -5.60
C PRO A 144 8.82 17.13 -6.23
N SER A 145 8.75 17.24 -7.55
CA SER A 145 7.50 17.50 -8.26
C SER A 145 6.44 16.45 -7.93
N PRO A 146 5.12 16.77 -8.02
CA PRO A 146 4.06 15.78 -7.79
C PRO A 146 4.24 14.50 -8.61
N ARG A 147 4.67 14.62 -9.88
CA ARG A 147 4.93 13.47 -10.76
C ARG A 147 6.07 12.59 -10.23
N ALA A 148 7.17 13.22 -9.77
CA ALA A 148 8.29 12.50 -9.18
C ALA A 148 7.88 11.79 -7.88
N MET A 149 7.11 12.46 -7.02
CA MET A 149 6.59 11.88 -5.77
C MET A 149 5.67 10.68 -6.02
N ILE A 150 4.74 10.78 -7.00
CA ILE A 150 3.89 9.65 -7.44
C ILE A 150 4.77 8.49 -7.90
N GLY A 151 5.79 8.78 -8.71
CA GLY A 151 6.75 7.79 -9.18
C GLY A 151 7.49 7.07 -8.03
N TRP A 152 7.98 7.81 -7.04
CA TRP A 152 8.61 7.24 -5.86
C TRP A 152 7.66 6.35 -5.06
N CYS A 153 6.41 6.77 -4.85
CA CYS A 153 5.41 5.95 -4.16
C CYS A 153 5.16 4.62 -4.89
N ARG A 154 5.01 4.67 -6.23
CA ARG A 154 4.85 3.45 -7.04
C ARG A 154 6.06 2.52 -6.95
N LEU A 155 7.28 3.06 -6.97
CA LEU A 155 8.50 2.28 -6.83
C LEU A 155 8.66 1.66 -5.44
N LEU A 156 8.29 2.37 -4.37
CA LEU A 156 8.31 1.82 -3.01
C LEU A 156 7.37 0.63 -2.86
N ILE A 157 6.15 0.74 -3.40
CA ILE A 157 5.19 -0.39 -3.42
C ILE A 157 5.73 -1.53 -4.31
N ALA A 158 6.32 -1.22 -5.47
CA ALA A 158 6.94 -2.22 -6.33
C ALA A 158 8.07 -2.97 -5.62
N ALA A 159 8.96 -2.26 -4.93
CA ALA A 159 10.06 -2.86 -4.17
C ALA A 159 9.53 -3.74 -3.04
N ARG A 160 8.51 -3.27 -2.30
CA ARG A 160 7.86 -4.07 -1.26
C ARG A 160 7.29 -5.37 -1.81
N MET A 161 6.67 -5.33 -3.00
CA MET A 161 6.17 -6.54 -3.66
C MET A 161 7.31 -7.45 -4.14
N LEU A 162 8.44 -6.87 -4.54
CA LEU A 162 9.62 -7.61 -4.98
C LEU A 162 10.42 -8.22 -3.82
N ASP A 163 10.19 -7.82 -2.56
CA ASP A 163 10.75 -8.48 -1.37
C ASP A 163 10.23 -9.91 -1.21
N ASP A 164 9.08 -10.23 -1.79
CA ASP A 164 8.58 -11.61 -1.87
C ASP A 164 9.44 -12.41 -2.88
N PRO A 165 10.17 -13.45 -2.42
CA PRO A 165 11.08 -14.20 -3.29
C PRO A 165 10.39 -14.92 -4.46
N GLY A 166 9.09 -15.19 -4.35
CA GLY A 166 8.31 -15.84 -5.41
C GLY A 166 7.79 -14.90 -6.50
N ARG A 167 8.01 -13.58 -6.37
CA ARG A 167 7.48 -12.61 -7.35
C ARG A 167 8.52 -12.19 -8.37
N THR A 168 8.10 -12.21 -9.65
CA THR A 168 8.90 -11.70 -10.76
C THR A 168 8.62 -10.21 -11.02
N VAL A 169 9.55 -9.54 -11.70
CA VAL A 169 9.38 -8.13 -12.09
C VAL A 169 8.18 -7.95 -13.03
N GLU A 170 7.94 -8.94 -13.90
CA GLU A 170 6.81 -8.97 -14.83
C GLU A 170 5.47 -9.04 -14.08
N GLN A 171 5.38 -9.88 -13.06
CA GLN A 171 4.18 -9.99 -12.23
C GLN A 171 3.91 -8.71 -11.44
N VAL A 172 4.96 -8.07 -10.92
CA VAL A 172 4.81 -6.79 -10.22
C VAL A 172 4.42 -5.66 -11.17
N ALA A 173 5.03 -5.62 -12.36
CA ALA A 173 4.69 -4.64 -13.40
C ALA A 173 3.21 -4.74 -13.78
N LEU A 174 2.72 -5.95 -14.04
CA LEU A 174 1.29 -6.20 -14.35
C LEU A 174 0.37 -5.76 -13.20
N LYS A 175 0.73 -6.07 -11.96
CA LYS A 175 -0.08 -5.69 -10.79
C LYS A 175 -0.15 -4.19 -10.53
N LEU A 176 0.88 -3.46 -10.93
CA LEU A 176 1.01 -2.01 -10.74
C LEU A 176 0.68 -1.23 -12.01
N ASP A 177 0.03 -1.86 -12.99
CA ASP A 177 -0.37 -1.21 -14.24
C ASP A 177 0.81 -0.52 -14.98
N PHE A 178 1.96 -1.22 -15.02
CA PHE A 178 3.07 -0.83 -15.88
C PHE A 178 2.92 -1.51 -17.25
N PRO A 179 3.26 -0.83 -18.34
CA PRO A 179 3.19 -1.41 -19.69
C PRO A 179 3.97 -2.71 -19.85
N SER A 180 5.06 -2.88 -19.09
CA SER A 180 5.90 -4.08 -19.12
C SER A 180 6.86 -4.14 -17.92
N GLY A 181 7.45 -5.31 -17.67
CA GLY A 181 8.55 -5.44 -16.71
C GLY A 181 9.78 -4.60 -17.08
N ALA A 182 10.02 -4.38 -18.38
CA ALA A 182 11.07 -3.48 -18.85
C ALA A 182 10.81 -2.01 -18.45
N ALA A 183 9.56 -1.54 -18.53
CA ALA A 183 9.19 -0.21 -18.09
C ALA A 183 9.44 -0.02 -16.59
N LEU A 184 9.08 -1.02 -15.78
CA LEU A 184 9.35 -1.01 -14.34
C LEU A 184 10.87 -1.01 -14.05
N ARG A 185 11.67 -1.86 -14.71
CA ARG A 185 13.13 -1.88 -14.57
C ARG A 185 13.77 -0.53 -14.94
N ASN A 186 13.31 0.09 -16.01
CA ASN A 186 13.79 1.41 -16.45
C ASN A 186 13.46 2.50 -15.42
N MET A 187 12.28 2.42 -14.81
CA MET A 187 11.89 3.36 -13.76
C MET A 187 12.76 3.19 -12.50
N PHE A 188 13.03 1.96 -12.05
CA PHE A 188 14.00 1.72 -10.97
C PHE A 188 15.34 2.36 -11.26
N LYS A 189 15.91 2.06 -12.46
CA LYS A 189 17.23 2.60 -12.87
C LYS A 189 17.24 4.13 -12.92
N ARG A 190 16.17 4.75 -13.44
CA ARG A 190 16.06 6.21 -13.53
C ARG A 190 16.02 6.89 -12.15
N TYR A 191 15.28 6.33 -11.19
CA TYR A 191 15.07 6.94 -9.87
C TYR A 191 16.19 6.62 -8.88
N THR A 192 16.85 5.47 -9.00
CA THR A 192 17.81 4.99 -8.00
C THR A 192 19.22 4.79 -8.54
N GLY A 193 19.39 4.77 -9.87
CA GLY A 193 20.62 4.32 -10.51
C GLY A 193 20.84 2.81 -10.48
N LEU A 194 20.01 2.05 -9.76
CA LEU A 194 20.17 0.62 -9.50
C LEU A 194 19.24 -0.21 -10.39
N ARG A 195 19.66 -1.43 -10.68
CA ARG A 195 18.80 -2.46 -11.27
C ARG A 195 17.89 -3.08 -10.19
N THR A 196 16.78 -3.68 -10.60
CA THR A 196 15.85 -4.35 -9.66
C THR A 196 16.49 -5.49 -8.86
N THR A 197 17.47 -6.20 -9.45
CA THR A 197 18.26 -7.23 -8.78
C THR A 197 19.14 -6.63 -7.68
N GLU A 198 19.85 -5.56 -7.98
CA GLU A 198 20.69 -4.84 -7.03
C GLU A 198 19.87 -4.25 -5.88
N VAL A 199 18.65 -3.76 -6.17
CA VAL A 199 17.73 -3.29 -5.12
C VAL A 199 17.36 -4.43 -4.17
N ARG A 200 17.05 -5.63 -4.68
CA ARG A 200 16.76 -6.82 -3.84
C ARG A 200 17.96 -7.20 -2.96
N GLU A 201 19.15 -7.29 -3.55
CA GLU A 201 20.39 -7.65 -2.86
C GLU A 201 20.76 -6.64 -1.76
N ASN A 202 20.46 -5.36 -1.98
CA ASN A 202 20.72 -4.27 -1.04
C ASN A 202 19.60 -4.03 -0.01
N GLY A 203 18.71 -5.00 0.19
CA GLY A 203 17.65 -4.93 1.21
C GLY A 203 16.29 -4.45 0.72
N GLY A 204 16.02 -4.55 -0.58
CA GLY A 204 14.70 -4.37 -1.17
C GLY A 204 14.08 -3.01 -0.90
N VAL A 205 12.89 -2.98 -0.30
CA VAL A 205 12.18 -1.74 0.02
C VAL A 205 12.96 -0.80 0.93
N ARG A 206 13.79 -1.32 1.83
CA ARG A 206 14.65 -0.49 2.71
C ARG A 206 15.66 0.30 1.91
N CYS A 207 16.27 -0.32 0.90
CA CYS A 207 17.17 0.36 -0.04
C CYS A 207 16.47 1.54 -0.73
N LEU A 208 15.23 1.33 -1.21
CA LEU A 208 14.44 2.38 -1.84
C LEU A 208 14.03 3.49 -0.87
N LEU A 209 13.61 3.16 0.34
CA LEU A 209 13.31 4.14 1.38
C LEU A 209 14.51 5.05 1.66
N HIS A 210 15.70 4.46 1.78
CA HIS A 210 16.94 5.23 1.93
C HIS A 210 17.23 6.13 0.73
N ALA A 211 17.07 5.63 -0.49
CA ALA A 211 17.26 6.40 -1.72
C ALA A 211 16.26 7.57 -1.78
N PHE A 212 15.00 7.34 -1.48
CA PHE A 212 13.97 8.37 -1.48
C PHE A 212 14.21 9.43 -0.40
N LYS A 213 14.56 9.03 0.84
CA LYS A 213 14.91 9.99 1.91
C LYS A 213 16.11 10.86 1.53
N ARG A 214 17.12 10.31 0.85
CA ARG A 214 18.25 11.09 0.31
C ARG A 214 17.80 12.07 -0.77
N GLU A 215 16.92 11.67 -1.68
CA GLU A 215 16.35 12.56 -2.69
C GLU A 215 15.59 13.72 -2.06
N LEU A 216 14.73 13.45 -1.07
CA LEU A 216 14.01 14.49 -0.32
C LEU A 216 14.98 15.49 0.32
N ALA A 217 16.04 15.00 0.96
CA ALA A 217 17.06 15.84 1.57
C ALA A 217 17.83 16.67 0.53
N ALA A 218 18.19 16.08 -0.60
CA ALA A 218 18.89 16.76 -1.69
C ALA A 218 18.06 17.91 -2.28
N VAL A 219 16.78 17.67 -2.58
CA VAL A 219 15.86 18.69 -3.10
C VAL A 219 15.62 19.79 -2.06
N SER A 220 15.49 19.43 -0.78
CA SER A 220 15.36 20.40 0.31
C SER A 220 16.58 21.30 0.45
N ALA A 221 17.78 20.79 0.13
CA ALA A 221 19.03 21.54 0.09
C ALA A 221 19.23 22.38 -1.18
N GLY A 222 18.29 22.33 -2.15
CA GLY A 222 18.32 23.09 -3.39
C GLY A 222 19.00 22.37 -4.56
N ASN A 223 19.32 21.09 -4.44
CA ASN A 223 19.84 20.30 -5.55
C ASN A 223 18.71 19.93 -6.53
N PRO A 224 19.00 19.81 -7.85
CA PRO A 224 17.99 19.38 -8.80
C PRO A 224 17.54 17.94 -8.50
N PRO A 225 16.24 17.62 -8.68
CA PRO A 225 15.73 16.26 -8.48
C PRO A 225 16.31 15.30 -9.52
N ILE A 226 16.48 14.03 -9.13
CA ILE A 226 16.99 12.96 -10.00
C ILE A 226 15.95 12.54 -11.05
N ALA A 227 14.63 12.74 -10.83
CA ALA A 227 13.54 12.25 -11.67
C ALA A 227 12.53 13.34 -12.09
#